data_20fa57e1ebafc35f436e60690c3d7895
#
_entry.id   20fa57e1ebafc35f436e60690c3d7895
#
_cell.length_a   1.000
_cell.length_b   1.000
_cell.length_c   1.000
_cell.angle_alpha   90.00
_cell.angle_beta   90.00
_cell.angle_gamma   90.00
#
_symmetry.space_group_name_H-M   'P 1'
#
loop_
_entity.id
_entity.type
_entity.pdbx_description
1 polymer ?
#
loop_
_entity_poly.entity_id
_entity_poly.type
_entity_poly.pdbx_seq_one_letter_code
_entity_poly.pdbx_strand_id
1 'polypeptide(L)' 'MSKKLYSLTDKMSDLICDNYNLLQVMSRFGLPLGFGDYTVEEVCQSNQVDANTFLRVVNFINKGHASSYANVDHI' A
#
# COMPACT_ATOMS: atom_id res chain seq x y z
N MET A 1 -11.70 -9.91 -5.73
CA MET A 1 -11.00 -10.71 -4.74
C MET A 1 -9.61 -10.19 -4.49
N SER A 2 -9.24 -10.05 -3.25
CA SER A 2 -7.97 -9.47 -2.89
C SER A 2 -6.81 -10.41 -3.18
N LYS A 3 -5.68 -9.85 -3.58
CA LYS A 3 -4.45 -10.59 -3.68
C LYS A 3 -3.94 -10.90 -2.28
N LYS A 4 -3.29 -12.03 -2.15
CA LYS A 4 -2.66 -12.35 -0.88
C LYS A 4 -1.45 -11.49 -0.61
N LEU A 5 -0.65 -11.28 -1.64
CA LEU A 5 0.56 -10.48 -1.53
C LEU A 5 0.70 -9.61 -2.76
N TYR A 6 1.15 -8.40 -2.55
CA TYR A 6 1.47 -7.49 -3.64
C TYR A 6 2.95 -7.61 -3.97
N SER A 7 3.31 -7.19 -5.16
CA SER A 7 4.70 -7.20 -5.58
C SER A 7 5.08 -5.85 -6.15
N LEU A 8 6.38 -5.66 -6.33
CA LEU A 8 6.90 -4.39 -6.83
C LEU A 8 6.42 -4.08 -8.25
N THR A 9 6.09 -5.11 -9.01
CA THR A 9 5.64 -4.94 -10.38
C THR A 9 4.14 -4.72 -10.51
N ASP A 10 3.41 -4.82 -9.42
CA ASP A 10 1.98 -4.53 -9.45
C ASP A 10 1.78 -3.03 -9.60
N LYS A 11 0.72 -2.66 -10.29
CA LYS A 11 0.39 -1.24 -10.43
C LYS A 11 -0.13 -0.71 -9.10
N MET A 12 0.29 0.50 -8.77
CA MET A 12 -0.17 1.12 -7.53
C MET A 12 -1.69 1.25 -7.52
N SER A 13 -2.29 1.54 -8.66
CA SER A 13 -3.74 1.64 -8.74
C SER A 13 -4.43 0.34 -8.39
N ASP A 14 -3.81 -0.79 -8.74
CA ASP A 14 -4.38 -2.09 -8.41
C ASP A 14 -4.41 -2.32 -6.90
N LEU A 15 -3.35 -1.90 -6.22
CA LEU A 15 -3.30 -2.02 -4.77
C LEU A 15 -4.42 -1.21 -4.12
N ILE A 16 -4.58 0.02 -4.56
CA ILE A 16 -5.57 0.90 -3.97
C ILE A 16 -6.98 0.42 -4.26
N CYS A 17 -7.22 -0.06 -5.47
CA CYS A 17 -8.53 -0.61 -5.81
C CYS A 17 -8.84 -1.86 -5.00
N ASP A 18 -7.83 -2.65 -4.72
CA ASP A 18 -8.00 -3.88 -3.99
C ASP A 18 -8.22 -3.63 -2.50
N ASN A 19 -7.50 -2.65 -1.96
CA ASN A 19 -7.61 -2.31 -0.55
C ASN A 19 -7.50 -0.80 -0.38
N TYR A 20 -8.62 -0.16 -0.25
CA TYR A 20 -8.70 1.29 -0.20
C TYR A 20 -7.95 1.88 0.99
N ASN A 21 -7.80 1.11 2.04
CA ASN A 21 -7.08 1.59 3.23
C ASN A 21 -5.63 1.91 2.94
N LEU A 22 -5.10 1.39 1.84
CA LEU A 22 -3.72 1.64 1.48
C LEU A 22 -3.46 3.10 1.10
N LEU A 23 -4.51 3.86 0.82
CA LEU A 23 -4.36 5.30 0.60
C LEU A 23 -3.73 5.97 1.81
N GLN A 24 -4.11 5.55 3.00
CA GLN A 24 -3.54 6.12 4.21
C GLN A 24 -2.07 5.79 4.34
N VAL A 25 -1.70 4.59 3.92
CA VAL A 25 -0.30 4.18 3.95
C VAL A 25 0.51 5.04 2.98
N MET A 26 -0.01 5.26 1.78
CA MET A 26 0.67 6.12 0.82
C MET A 26 0.88 7.52 1.38
N SER A 27 -0.12 8.04 2.05
CA SER A 27 -0.04 9.36 2.64
C SER A 27 1.07 9.43 3.70
N ARG A 28 1.19 8.39 4.48
CA ARG A 28 2.23 8.35 5.52
C ARG A 28 3.62 8.30 4.94
N PHE A 29 3.76 7.66 3.80
CA PHE A 29 5.05 7.60 3.11
C PHE A 29 5.30 8.84 2.25
N GLY A 30 4.34 9.75 2.19
CA GLY A 30 4.49 10.95 1.39
C GLY A 30 4.36 10.70 -0.09
N LEU A 31 3.68 9.64 -0.48
CA LEU A 31 3.50 9.31 -1.89
C LEU A 31 2.30 10.06 -2.46
N PRO A 32 2.44 10.60 -3.69
CA PRO A 32 1.34 11.31 -4.31
C PRO A 32 0.26 10.36 -4.79
N LEU A 33 -0.96 10.87 -4.91
CA LEU A 33 -2.07 10.07 -5.41
C LEU A 33 -2.17 10.08 -6.93
N GLY A 34 -1.43 10.93 -7.61
CA GLY A 34 -1.47 11.00 -9.06
C GLY A 34 -0.46 10.06 -9.71
N PHE A 35 -0.56 8.78 -9.41
CA PHE A 35 0.43 7.80 -9.85
C PHE A 35 0.11 7.17 -11.21
N GLY A 36 -1.09 7.37 -11.74
CA GLY A 36 -1.44 6.82 -13.04
C GLY A 36 -1.27 5.31 -13.11
N ASP A 37 -0.54 4.86 -14.12
CA ASP A 37 -0.30 3.42 -14.33
C ASP A 37 1.04 2.95 -13.79
N TYR A 38 1.69 3.76 -12.97
CA TYR A 38 2.99 3.39 -12.45
C TYR A 38 2.89 2.20 -11.50
N THR A 39 3.94 1.39 -11.49
CA THR A 39 4.02 0.28 -10.57
C THR A 39 4.40 0.78 -9.18
N VAL A 40 4.25 -0.11 -8.19
CA VAL A 40 4.65 0.21 -6.83
C VAL A 40 6.10 0.67 -6.79
N GLU A 41 6.97 -0.06 -7.46
CA GLU A 41 8.38 0.27 -7.49
C GLU A 41 8.62 1.64 -8.11
N GLU A 42 7.96 1.93 -9.21
CA GLU A 42 8.15 3.20 -9.88
C GLU A 42 7.69 4.39 -9.03
N VAL A 43 6.55 4.24 -8.40
CA VAL A 43 6.03 5.31 -7.55
C VAL A 43 6.97 5.56 -6.37
N CYS A 44 7.41 4.49 -5.73
CA CYS A 44 8.30 4.62 -4.58
C CYS A 44 9.64 5.23 -4.98
N GLN A 45 10.22 4.75 -6.07
CA GLN A 45 11.51 5.26 -6.51
C GLN A 45 11.45 6.74 -6.89
N SER A 46 10.37 7.12 -7.54
CA SER A 46 10.19 8.52 -7.96
C SER A 46 10.11 9.46 -6.75
N ASN A 47 9.71 8.94 -5.62
CA ASN A 47 9.53 9.74 -4.43
C ASN A 47 10.55 9.41 -3.34
N GLN A 48 11.60 8.68 -3.72
CA GLN A 48 12.70 8.35 -2.80
C GLN A 48 12.22 7.57 -1.58
N VAL A 49 11.27 6.70 -1.80
CA VAL A 49 10.76 5.82 -0.76
C VAL A 49 11.31 4.42 -1.02
N ASP A 50 11.69 3.73 0.04
CA ASP A 50 12.15 2.35 -0.09
C ASP A 50 10.97 1.47 -0.45
N ALA A 51 10.94 1.01 -1.69
CA ALA A 51 9.81 0.21 -2.19
C ALA A 51 9.62 -1.07 -1.40
N ASN A 52 10.72 -1.68 -0.97
CA ASN A 52 10.62 -2.91 -0.18
C ASN A 52 9.95 -2.67 1.16
N THR A 53 10.27 -1.56 1.80
CA THR A 53 9.65 -1.20 3.07
C THR A 53 8.17 -0.92 2.88
N PHE A 54 7.84 -0.14 1.86
CA PHE A 54 6.45 0.15 1.56
C PHE A 54 5.67 -1.15 1.29
N LEU A 55 6.27 -2.03 0.50
CA LEU A 55 5.61 -3.27 0.14
C LEU A 55 5.36 -4.16 1.36
N ARG A 56 6.30 -4.18 2.30
CA ARG A 56 6.11 -4.94 3.53
C ARG A 56 4.92 -4.43 4.31
N VAL A 57 4.79 -3.13 4.40
CA VAL A 57 3.70 -2.53 5.17
C VAL A 57 2.36 -2.84 4.51
N VAL A 58 2.26 -2.65 3.19
CA VAL A 58 0.99 -2.89 2.52
C VAL A 58 0.60 -4.37 2.56
N ASN A 59 1.56 -5.26 2.46
CA ASN A 59 1.26 -6.69 2.55
C ASN A 59 0.84 -7.08 3.95
N PHE A 60 1.44 -6.47 4.95
CA PHE A 60 1.05 -6.69 6.33
C PHE A 60 -0.42 -6.30 6.54
N ILE A 61 -0.79 -5.14 6.05
CA ILE A 61 -2.15 -4.64 6.16
C ILE A 61 -3.11 -5.51 5.36
N ASN A 62 -2.69 -5.92 4.17
CA ASN A 62 -3.53 -6.72 3.29
C ASN A 62 -3.88 -8.08 3.89
N LYS A 63 -3.06 -8.57 4.80
CA LYS A 63 -3.31 -9.85 5.44
C LYS A 63 -4.38 -9.75 6.52
N GLY A 64 -4.97 -8.60 6.71
CA GLY A 64 -6.03 -8.42 7.67
C GLY A 64 -5.59 -7.83 8.99
N HIS A 65 -4.34 -7.47 9.12
CA HIS A 65 -3.86 -6.89 10.36
C HIS A 65 -4.44 -5.51 10.61
N ALA A 66 -4.88 -4.86 9.55
CA ALA A 66 -5.56 -3.57 9.70
C ALA A 66 -6.82 -3.71 10.53
N SER A 67 -7.51 -4.83 10.39
CA SER A 67 -8.71 -5.09 11.17
C SER A 67 -8.39 -5.21 12.66
N SER A 68 -7.32 -5.90 12.97
CA SER A 68 -6.88 -6.01 14.36
C SER A 68 -6.51 -4.66 14.90
N TYR A 69 -5.90 -3.87 14.08
CA TYR A 69 -5.52 -2.52 14.42
C TYR A 69 -6.73 -1.69 14.77
N ALA A 70 -7.74 -1.78 13.93
CA ALA A 70 -8.97 -1.04 14.16
C ALA A 70 -9.64 -1.49 15.45
N ASN A 71 -9.58 -2.80 15.73
CA ASN A 71 -10.17 -3.32 16.94
C ASN A 71 -9.49 -2.77 18.19
N VAL A 72 -8.19 -2.61 18.10
CA VAL A 72 -7.44 -2.01 19.21
C VAL A 72 -7.91 -0.60 19.46
N ASP A 73 -8.19 0.12 18.40
CA ASP A 73 -8.64 1.49 18.51
C ASP A 73 -9.98 1.61 19.21
N HIS A 74 -10.79 0.58 19.17
CA HIS A 74 -12.09 0.60 19.81
C HIS A 74 -11.98 0.50 21.32
N ILE A 75 -10.89 -0.01 21.76
CA ILE A 75 -10.68 -0.19 23.17
C ILE A 75 -10.22 1.11 23.80
#